data_e06efe8983bff87c0aa78f5184adea69
#
_entry.id   e06efe8983bff87c0aa78f5184adea69
#
_cell.length_a   1.000
_cell.length_b   1.000
_cell.length_c   1.000
_cell.angle_alpha   90.00
_cell.angle_beta   90.00
_cell.angle_gamma   90.00
#
_symmetry.space_group_name_H-M   'P 1'
#
loop_
_entity.id
_entity.type
_entity.pdbx_description
1 polymer ?
#
loop_
_entity_poly.entity_id
_entity_poly.type
_entity_poly.pdbx_seq_one_letter_code
_entity_poly.pdbx_strand_id
1 'polypeptide(L)'
;MTLPRRISLQSDVPPGNDRLTIEPAVATQTLRRNKTSYSGLRIEANQEVILKKINGNVLEIKAEIDPCDSPMIELKVLSSPSNDEYTRISFYPNRGFRHWDIYDGWETEKFKNASDSIVMIDTSYSSKHKTALSRPPESAPVLLDPDENLELRIFLDKSVIEVFVNGKQCLATRVYPSGKNSTGVSIRAQGSDAKIITMDAWEMEDIYDM
;
A
#
# COMPACT_ATOMS: atom_id res chain seq x y z
N MET A 1 9.73 15.67 -0.73
CA MET A 1 8.65 16.19 -1.60
C MET A 1 7.85 14.98 -2.02
N THR A 2 6.52 15.06 -2.05
CA THR A 2 5.69 13.97 -2.56
C THR A 2 5.70 13.96 -4.09
N LEU A 3 5.39 12.81 -4.69
CA LEU A 3 5.25 12.68 -6.15
C LEU A 3 4.14 13.57 -6.68
N PRO A 4 4.25 14.08 -7.91
CA PRO A 4 3.14 14.74 -8.57
C PRO A 4 2.01 13.74 -8.79
N ARG A 5 0.78 14.18 -8.49
CA ARG A 5 -0.43 13.34 -8.55
C ARG A 5 -1.37 13.84 -9.63
N ARG A 6 -2.03 12.91 -10.29
CA ARG A 6 -3.19 13.19 -11.12
C ARG A 6 -4.44 12.96 -10.28
N ILE A 7 -5.28 13.99 -10.20
CA ILE A 7 -6.59 13.89 -9.57
C ILE A 7 -7.62 14.03 -10.68
N SER A 8 -8.57 13.10 -10.75
CA SER A 8 -9.66 13.13 -11.72
C SER A 8 -10.97 12.73 -11.05
N LEU A 9 -12.07 13.20 -11.61
CA LEU A 9 -13.41 12.80 -11.20
C LEU A 9 -13.82 11.60 -12.06
N GLN A 10 -14.28 10.54 -11.42
CA GLN A 10 -14.82 9.38 -12.10
C GLN A 10 -16.29 9.70 -12.48
N SER A 11 -16.56 9.86 -13.77
CA SER A 11 -17.85 10.30 -14.30
C SER A 11 -18.81 9.15 -14.66
N ASP A 12 -18.33 7.91 -14.66
CA ASP A 12 -19.10 6.74 -15.11
C ASP A 12 -19.92 6.07 -13.98
N VAL A 13 -20.05 6.75 -12.86
CA VAL A 13 -20.83 6.29 -11.69
C VAL A 13 -22.21 6.94 -11.68
N PRO A 14 -23.23 6.30 -11.09
CA PRO A 14 -24.56 6.90 -10.96
C PRO A 14 -24.49 8.29 -10.32
N PRO A 15 -25.35 9.25 -10.74
CA PRO A 15 -25.39 10.59 -10.16
C PRO A 15 -25.42 10.55 -8.63
N GLY A 16 -24.58 11.37 -7.98
CA GLY A 16 -24.43 11.40 -6.53
C GLY A 16 -23.39 10.42 -5.94
N ASN A 17 -22.78 9.60 -6.78
CA ASN A 17 -21.69 8.70 -6.39
C ASN A 17 -20.33 9.11 -6.99
N ASP A 18 -20.18 10.37 -7.36
CA ASP A 18 -18.93 10.88 -7.91
C ASP A 18 -17.76 10.56 -6.97
N ARG A 19 -16.72 9.94 -7.52
CA ARG A 19 -15.52 9.58 -6.76
C ARG A 19 -14.30 10.26 -7.35
N LEU A 20 -13.43 10.77 -6.48
CA LEU A 20 -12.12 11.25 -6.89
C LEU A 20 -11.19 10.05 -7.07
N THR A 21 -10.46 10.04 -8.19
CA THR A 21 -9.32 9.15 -8.38
C THR A 21 -8.03 9.90 -8.12
N ILE A 22 -7.12 9.27 -7.39
CA ILE A 22 -5.82 9.82 -7.00
C ILE A 22 -4.75 8.86 -7.48
N GLU A 23 -4.00 9.25 -8.50
CA GLU A 23 -2.95 8.41 -9.09
C GLU A 23 -1.63 9.16 -9.18
N PRO A 24 -0.48 8.47 -9.15
CA PRO A 24 0.77 9.12 -9.48
C PRO A 24 0.77 9.60 -10.93
N ALA A 25 1.43 10.72 -11.20
CA ALA A 25 1.53 11.27 -12.55
C ALA A 25 2.15 10.24 -13.51
N VAL A 26 1.61 10.14 -14.73
CA VAL A 26 2.08 9.17 -15.75
C VAL A 26 3.56 9.33 -16.05
N ALA A 27 4.09 10.54 -15.97
CA ALA A 27 5.50 10.83 -16.20
C ALA A 27 6.45 10.02 -15.28
N THR A 28 6.01 9.58 -14.09
CA THR A 28 6.84 8.75 -13.22
C THR A 28 7.26 7.43 -13.87
N GLN A 29 6.49 6.94 -14.84
CA GLN A 29 6.79 5.69 -15.54
C GLN A 29 8.04 5.77 -16.42
N THR A 30 8.45 6.96 -16.85
CA THR A 30 9.68 7.15 -17.65
C THR A 30 10.95 6.85 -16.86
N LEU A 31 10.85 6.90 -15.52
CA LEU A 31 11.96 6.64 -14.61
C LEU A 31 12.16 5.14 -14.32
N ARG A 32 11.26 4.27 -14.78
CA ARG A 32 11.31 2.83 -14.48
C ARG A 32 12.45 2.13 -15.23
N ARG A 33 13.22 1.33 -14.48
CA ARG A 33 14.28 0.45 -14.99
C ARG A 33 14.19 -0.93 -14.32
N ASN A 34 14.84 -1.90 -14.90
CA ASN A 34 15.09 -3.22 -14.29
C ASN A 34 13.83 -3.90 -13.72
N LYS A 35 12.82 -4.07 -14.57
CA LYS A 35 11.55 -4.69 -14.14
C LYS A 35 11.75 -6.09 -13.56
N THR A 36 11.14 -6.34 -12.41
CA THR A 36 11.01 -7.64 -11.76
C THR A 36 9.54 -7.98 -11.56
N SER A 37 9.15 -9.24 -11.74
CA SER A 37 7.75 -9.65 -11.64
C SER A 37 7.55 -10.92 -10.82
N TYR A 38 6.41 -10.97 -10.12
CA TYR A 38 5.80 -12.16 -9.54
C TYR A 38 4.36 -12.27 -10.04
N SER A 39 3.87 -13.49 -10.25
CA SER A 39 2.49 -13.74 -10.64
C SER A 39 1.98 -15.05 -10.05
N GLY A 40 0.70 -15.08 -9.67
CA GLY A 40 0.05 -16.28 -9.17
C GLY A 40 0.66 -16.85 -7.87
N LEU A 41 1.33 -16.02 -7.07
CA LEU A 41 2.00 -16.45 -5.84
C LEU A 41 0.99 -16.55 -4.70
N ARG A 42 0.81 -17.75 -4.15
CA ARG A 42 0.04 -17.99 -2.92
C ARG A 42 0.85 -17.52 -1.71
N ILE A 43 0.20 -16.82 -0.81
CA ILE A 43 0.74 -16.41 0.48
C ILE A 43 0.00 -17.24 1.53
N GLU A 44 0.68 -18.22 2.11
CA GLU A 44 0.09 -19.04 3.16
C GLU A 44 -0.15 -18.24 4.43
N ALA A 45 -1.25 -18.54 5.10
CA ALA A 45 -1.67 -17.88 6.33
C ALA A 45 -0.53 -17.83 7.37
N ASN A 46 -0.29 -16.63 7.90
CA ASN A 46 0.71 -16.37 8.95
C ASN A 46 2.18 -16.63 8.58
N GLN A 47 2.47 -16.92 7.32
CA GLN A 47 3.83 -17.10 6.83
C GLN A 47 4.32 -15.84 6.10
N GLU A 48 5.55 -15.45 6.41
CA GLU A 48 6.21 -14.32 5.73
C GLU A 48 6.94 -14.83 4.49
N VAL A 49 6.60 -14.26 3.34
CA VAL A 49 7.24 -14.56 2.06
C VAL A 49 8.21 -13.44 1.71
N ILE A 50 9.50 -13.75 1.70
CA ILE A 50 10.54 -12.80 1.30
C ILE A 50 10.56 -12.71 -0.23
N LEU A 51 10.38 -11.52 -0.78
CA LEU A 51 10.37 -11.26 -2.22
C LEU A 51 11.80 -10.99 -2.71
N LYS A 52 12.62 -12.04 -2.76
CA LYS A 52 14.09 -11.97 -2.98
C LYS A 52 14.52 -11.21 -4.23
N LYS A 53 13.66 -11.11 -5.25
CA LYS A 53 13.97 -10.40 -6.49
C LYS A 53 13.70 -8.89 -6.39
N ILE A 54 13.01 -8.42 -5.35
CA ILE A 54 12.71 -7.02 -5.12
C ILE A 54 13.59 -6.54 -3.98
N ASN A 55 14.49 -5.63 -4.27
CA ASN A 55 15.44 -5.10 -3.30
C ASN A 55 15.84 -3.69 -3.71
N GLY A 56 15.80 -2.75 -2.79
CA GLY A 56 16.19 -1.36 -3.04
C GLY A 56 15.50 -0.36 -2.12
N ASN A 57 15.96 0.87 -2.18
CA ASN A 57 15.39 2.00 -1.46
C ASN A 57 14.90 3.13 -2.38
N VAL A 58 15.01 2.91 -3.71
CA VAL A 58 14.44 3.78 -4.75
C VAL A 58 13.70 2.87 -5.74
N LEU A 59 12.44 2.59 -5.43
CA LEU A 59 11.63 1.58 -6.12
C LEU A 59 10.22 2.09 -6.39
N GLU A 60 9.62 1.57 -7.45
CA GLU A 60 8.17 1.50 -7.59
C GLU A 60 7.74 0.03 -7.52
N ILE A 61 6.73 -0.28 -6.71
CA ILE A 61 6.10 -1.59 -6.62
C ILE A 61 4.63 -1.41 -6.97
N LYS A 62 4.16 -2.15 -7.98
CA LYS A 62 2.74 -2.24 -8.32
C LYS A 62 2.26 -3.66 -8.06
N ALA A 63 1.29 -3.84 -7.19
CA ALA A 63 0.76 -5.14 -6.81
C ALA A 63 -0.75 -5.17 -6.95
N GLU A 64 -1.26 -6.26 -7.50
CA GLU A 64 -2.66 -6.67 -7.44
C GLU A 64 -2.74 -7.92 -6.57
N ILE A 65 -3.51 -7.84 -5.49
CA ILE A 65 -3.60 -8.86 -4.46
C ILE A 65 -5.07 -9.19 -4.24
N ASP A 66 -5.40 -10.47 -4.31
CA ASP A 66 -6.64 -10.99 -3.80
C ASP A 66 -6.44 -11.31 -2.31
N PRO A 67 -7.05 -10.54 -1.41
CA PRO A 67 -6.93 -10.79 0.02
C PRO A 67 -7.66 -12.06 0.47
N CYS A 68 -8.52 -12.64 -0.36
CA CYS A 68 -9.42 -13.74 0.00
C CYS A 68 -10.13 -13.42 1.33
N ASP A 69 -10.08 -14.36 2.29
CA ASP A 69 -10.62 -14.15 3.64
C ASP A 69 -9.57 -13.65 4.65
N SER A 70 -8.41 -13.22 4.19
CA SER A 70 -7.35 -12.74 5.08
C SER A 70 -7.77 -11.42 5.74
N PRO A 71 -7.79 -11.36 7.08
CA PRO A 71 -8.15 -10.14 7.80
C PRO A 71 -7.09 -9.04 7.71
N MET A 72 -5.88 -9.34 7.25
CA MET A 72 -4.83 -8.36 7.07
C MET A 72 -3.80 -8.85 6.06
N ILE A 73 -3.46 -7.98 5.12
CA ILE A 73 -2.29 -8.10 4.24
C ILE A 73 -1.22 -7.14 4.74
N GLU A 74 -0.02 -7.65 4.94
CA GLU A 74 1.14 -6.88 5.41
C GLU A 74 2.25 -6.94 4.38
N LEU A 75 2.74 -5.79 3.93
CA LEU A 75 4.00 -5.66 3.22
C LEU A 75 5.01 -4.98 4.14
N LYS A 76 6.20 -5.56 4.25
CA LYS A 76 7.36 -4.90 4.82
C LYS A 76 8.24 -4.41 3.69
N VAL A 77 8.67 -3.17 3.77
CA VAL A 77 9.62 -2.55 2.85
C VAL A 77 10.77 -1.96 3.65
N LEU A 78 11.88 -1.69 2.99
CA LEU A 78 13.09 -1.20 3.64
C LEU A 78 13.50 -2.09 4.82
N SER A 79 13.37 -3.41 4.65
CA SER A 79 13.69 -4.38 5.69
C SER A 79 15.18 -4.66 5.75
N SER A 80 15.73 -4.66 6.97
CA SER A 80 17.09 -5.13 7.20
C SER A 80 17.18 -6.65 7.04
N PRO A 81 18.35 -7.20 6.75
CA PRO A 81 18.54 -8.66 6.65
C PRO A 81 18.17 -9.44 7.91
N SER A 82 18.27 -8.81 9.08
CA SER A 82 17.90 -9.38 10.39
C SER A 82 16.43 -9.16 10.74
N ASN A 83 15.66 -8.46 9.89
CA ASN A 83 14.26 -8.12 10.10
C ASN A 83 13.98 -7.38 11.44
N ASP A 84 14.95 -6.64 11.92
CA ASP A 84 14.87 -5.82 13.13
C ASP A 84 14.65 -4.32 12.83
N GLU A 85 14.67 -3.96 11.55
CA GLU A 85 14.32 -2.65 11.02
C GLU A 85 13.54 -2.84 9.73
N TYR A 86 12.34 -2.28 9.64
CA TYR A 86 11.47 -2.31 8.47
C TYR A 86 10.37 -1.26 8.58
N THR A 87 9.78 -0.87 7.47
CA THR A 87 8.52 -0.11 7.45
C THR A 87 7.41 -1.04 7.03
N ARG A 88 6.29 -1.01 7.75
CA ARG A 88 5.15 -1.87 7.53
C ARG A 88 4.02 -1.12 6.85
N ILE A 89 3.53 -1.66 5.75
CA ILE A 89 2.32 -1.24 5.06
C ILE A 89 1.29 -2.33 5.30
N SER A 90 0.19 -2.00 5.96
CA SER A 90 -0.87 -2.96 6.28
C SER A 90 -2.17 -2.55 5.63
N PHE A 91 -2.90 -3.52 5.13
CA PHE A 91 -4.24 -3.36 4.61
C PHE A 91 -5.20 -4.30 5.35
N TYR A 92 -6.30 -3.75 5.84
CA TYR A 92 -7.32 -4.45 6.63
C TYR A 92 -8.63 -4.45 5.83
N PRO A 93 -8.95 -5.54 5.10
CA PRO A 93 -10.18 -5.63 4.34
C PRO A 93 -11.41 -5.53 5.25
N ASN A 94 -12.34 -4.65 4.91
CA ASN A 94 -13.66 -4.52 5.55
C ASN A 94 -13.62 -4.45 7.10
N ARG A 95 -12.58 -3.84 7.67
CA ARG A 95 -12.37 -3.71 9.12
C ARG A 95 -12.36 -2.28 9.63
N GLY A 96 -12.72 -1.33 8.78
CA GLY A 96 -12.88 0.07 9.14
C GLY A 96 -14.17 0.34 9.89
N PHE A 97 -14.40 1.62 10.14
CA PHE A 97 -15.66 2.07 10.71
C PHE A 97 -16.80 1.74 9.75
N ARG A 98 -17.84 1.11 10.28
CA ARG A 98 -19.13 1.15 9.62
C ARG A 98 -19.63 2.59 9.73
N HIS A 99 -19.91 3.24 8.61
CA HIS A 99 -20.62 4.49 8.64
C HIS A 99 -22.03 4.19 9.16
N TRP A 100 -22.22 4.40 10.46
CA TRP A 100 -23.54 4.55 11.02
C TRP A 100 -23.94 5.95 10.59
N ASP A 101 -24.80 6.03 9.61
CA ASP A 101 -25.46 7.29 9.32
C ASP A 101 -26.43 7.58 10.46
N ILE A 102 -25.94 8.32 11.45
CA ILE A 102 -26.68 8.64 12.69
C ILE A 102 -27.83 9.58 12.37
N TYR A 103 -27.84 10.18 11.17
CA TYR A 103 -28.74 11.26 10.81
C TYR A 103 -29.83 10.90 9.81
N ASP A 104 -29.65 9.88 8.97
CA ASP A 104 -30.67 9.45 8.02
C ASP A 104 -31.10 8.03 8.35
N GLY A 105 -32.18 7.99 9.14
CA GLY A 105 -32.81 6.77 9.59
C GLY A 105 -32.73 5.61 8.63
N TRP A 106 -32.16 4.54 9.09
CA TRP A 106 -32.54 3.14 8.92
C TRP A 106 -32.74 2.56 7.50
N GLU A 107 -32.76 3.34 6.40
CA GLU A 107 -33.36 2.90 5.14
C GLU A 107 -32.42 2.67 3.97
N THR A 108 -31.13 2.91 4.06
CA THR A 108 -30.26 2.55 2.95
C THR A 108 -29.59 1.21 3.21
N GLU A 109 -30.20 0.14 2.72
CA GLU A 109 -29.58 -1.20 2.67
C GLU A 109 -28.18 -1.19 2.06
N LYS A 110 -27.87 -0.18 1.24
CA LYS A 110 -26.53 0.07 0.67
C LYS A 110 -25.42 0.20 1.69
N PHE A 111 -25.67 0.68 2.90
CA PHE A 111 -24.65 0.91 3.93
C PHE A 111 -24.68 -0.11 5.07
N LYS A 112 -25.68 -0.96 5.13
CA LYS A 112 -25.81 -1.95 6.21
C LYS A 112 -24.66 -2.96 6.28
N ASN A 113 -23.95 -3.19 5.17
CA ASN A 113 -22.88 -4.18 5.06
C ASN A 113 -21.54 -3.63 4.53
N ALA A 114 -21.46 -2.35 4.18
CA ALA A 114 -20.22 -1.75 3.72
C ALA A 114 -19.41 -1.28 4.93
N SER A 115 -18.37 -1.99 5.26
CA SER A 115 -17.30 -1.49 6.11
C SER A 115 -16.15 -1.02 5.24
N ASP A 116 -15.63 0.18 5.53
CA ASP A 116 -14.40 0.62 4.87
C ASP A 116 -13.27 -0.36 5.18
N SER A 117 -12.41 -0.57 4.20
CA SER A 117 -11.08 -1.13 4.46
C SER A 117 -10.18 -0.04 5.01
N ILE A 118 -9.09 -0.41 5.66
CA ILE A 118 -8.10 0.53 6.20
C ILE A 118 -6.75 0.20 5.60
N VAL A 119 -6.07 1.22 5.07
CA VAL A 119 -4.64 1.16 4.77
C VAL A 119 -3.86 1.91 5.85
N MET A 120 -2.69 1.39 6.21
CA MET A 120 -1.85 1.95 7.27
C MET A 120 -0.38 1.85 6.89
N ILE A 121 0.40 2.90 7.20
CA ILE A 121 1.87 2.87 7.18
C ILE A 121 2.35 3.03 8.62
N ASP A 122 3.01 2.01 9.14
CA ASP A 122 3.56 1.98 10.49
C ASP A 122 5.08 2.10 10.44
N THR A 123 5.58 3.16 11.05
CA THR A 123 7.00 3.51 11.12
C THR A 123 7.68 3.13 12.43
N SER A 124 6.99 2.39 13.31
CA SER A 124 7.48 2.06 14.66
C SER A 124 8.80 1.27 14.63
N TYR A 125 9.05 0.52 13.56
CA TYR A 125 10.26 -0.29 13.38
C TYR A 125 11.17 0.25 12.25
N SER A 126 10.90 1.46 11.74
CA SER A 126 11.58 1.98 10.55
C SER A 126 12.99 2.48 10.80
N SER A 127 13.44 2.55 12.05
CA SER A 127 14.81 2.98 12.40
C SER A 127 15.24 2.42 13.75
N LYS A 128 16.51 2.04 13.84
CA LYS A 128 17.18 1.70 15.11
C LYS A 128 17.74 2.93 15.83
N HIS A 129 17.74 4.09 15.19
CA HIS A 129 18.23 5.32 15.81
C HIS A 129 17.25 5.81 16.87
N LYS A 130 17.71 5.96 18.10
CA LYS A 130 16.92 6.46 19.22
C LYS A 130 16.38 7.89 19.01
N THR A 131 17.02 8.64 18.12
CA THR A 131 16.62 10.01 17.77
C THR A 131 15.62 10.09 16.62
N ALA A 132 15.34 8.98 15.95
CA ALA A 132 14.29 8.93 14.93
C ALA A 132 12.93 9.08 15.63
N LEU A 133 12.17 10.11 15.23
CA LEU A 133 10.84 10.35 15.78
C LEU A 133 9.92 9.22 15.34
N SER A 134 9.48 8.40 16.30
CA SER A 134 8.37 7.50 16.09
C SER A 134 7.08 8.32 16.09
N ARG A 135 6.23 8.08 15.09
CA ARG A 135 4.90 8.68 14.98
C ARG A 135 3.85 7.58 15.09
N PRO A 136 2.63 7.92 15.51
CA PRO A 136 1.51 7.02 15.32
C PRO A 136 1.42 6.61 13.84
N PRO A 137 0.94 5.39 13.53
CA PRO A 137 0.76 4.98 12.15
C PRO A 137 -0.12 5.95 11.36
N GLU A 138 0.32 6.31 10.17
CA GLU A 138 -0.53 7.01 9.21
C GLU A 138 -1.57 6.03 8.69
N SER A 139 -2.85 6.35 8.82
CA SER A 139 -3.94 5.46 8.40
C SER A 139 -5.03 6.23 7.66
N ALA A 140 -5.68 5.55 6.72
CA ALA A 140 -6.79 6.12 5.98
C ALA A 140 -7.81 5.05 5.59
N PRO A 141 -9.11 5.39 5.51
CA PRO A 141 -10.13 4.51 4.99
C PRO A 141 -10.03 4.37 3.47
N VAL A 142 -10.35 3.19 2.98
CA VAL A 142 -10.46 2.88 1.54
C VAL A 142 -11.74 2.08 1.32
N LEU A 143 -12.65 2.62 0.54
CA LEU A 143 -13.84 1.88 0.14
C LEU A 143 -13.52 1.05 -1.10
N LEU A 144 -13.48 -0.27 -0.96
CA LEU A 144 -13.41 -1.20 -2.07
C LEU A 144 -14.83 -1.63 -2.47
N ASP A 145 -15.04 -1.78 -3.78
CA ASP A 145 -16.27 -2.35 -4.28
C ASP A 145 -16.31 -3.87 -3.99
N PRO A 146 -17.48 -4.51 -3.93
CA PRO A 146 -17.56 -5.97 -3.78
C PRO A 146 -16.72 -6.66 -4.86
N ASP A 147 -15.95 -7.67 -4.48
CA ASP A 147 -15.08 -8.44 -5.35
C ASP A 147 -13.90 -7.67 -5.99
N GLU A 148 -13.65 -6.44 -5.54
CA GLU A 148 -12.51 -5.66 -5.99
C GLU A 148 -11.22 -6.13 -5.29
N ASN A 149 -10.20 -6.46 -6.09
CA ASN A 149 -8.89 -6.79 -5.58
C ASN A 149 -8.20 -5.56 -4.96
N LEU A 150 -7.29 -5.82 -4.05
CA LEU A 150 -6.41 -4.77 -3.53
C LEU A 150 -5.35 -4.42 -4.57
N GLU A 151 -5.39 -3.20 -5.08
CA GLU A 151 -4.32 -2.63 -5.89
C GLU A 151 -3.46 -1.69 -5.05
N LEU A 152 -2.18 -2.03 -4.90
CA LEU A 152 -1.18 -1.18 -4.27
C LEU A 152 -0.20 -0.66 -5.31
N ARG A 153 0.10 0.62 -5.22
CA ARG A 153 1.22 1.23 -5.94
C ARG A 153 2.07 2.00 -4.96
N ILE A 154 3.27 1.48 -4.69
CA ILE A 154 4.15 1.93 -3.61
C ILE A 154 5.39 2.54 -4.25
N PHE A 155 5.74 3.75 -3.81
CA PHE A 155 6.98 4.39 -4.17
C PHE A 155 7.86 4.53 -2.95
N LEU A 156 9.09 4.07 -3.09
CA LEU A 156 10.17 4.27 -2.14
C LEU A 156 11.16 5.24 -2.77
N ASP A 157 11.43 6.36 -2.10
CA ASP A 157 12.48 7.27 -2.48
C ASP A 157 13.32 7.62 -1.25
N LYS A 158 14.30 6.76 -0.97
CA LYS A 158 15.23 6.86 0.16
C LYS A 158 14.49 7.00 1.49
N SER A 159 14.10 8.22 1.86
CA SER A 159 13.41 8.54 3.12
C SER A 159 11.92 8.86 2.95
N VAL A 160 11.36 8.70 1.77
CA VAL A 160 9.94 8.97 1.50
C VAL A 160 9.26 7.69 1.04
N ILE A 161 8.09 7.41 1.60
CA ILE A 161 7.20 6.32 1.17
C ILE A 161 5.87 6.94 0.79
N GLU A 162 5.38 6.61 -0.41
CA GLU A 162 4.03 6.92 -0.85
C GLU A 162 3.32 5.64 -1.28
N VAL A 163 2.10 5.47 -0.79
CA VAL A 163 1.26 4.31 -1.06
C VAL A 163 -0.06 4.78 -1.65
N PHE A 164 -0.32 4.41 -2.89
CA PHE A 164 -1.60 4.61 -3.56
C PHE A 164 -2.37 3.30 -3.50
N VAL A 165 -3.65 3.38 -3.19
CA VAL A 165 -4.54 2.23 -3.03
C VAL A 165 -5.74 2.37 -3.94
N ASN A 166 -5.89 1.46 -4.91
CA ASN A 166 -7.01 1.36 -5.85
C ASN A 166 -7.35 2.69 -6.57
N GLY A 167 -6.40 3.60 -6.70
CA GLY A 167 -6.69 4.95 -7.20
C GLY A 167 -7.64 5.77 -6.32
N LYS A 168 -8.05 5.26 -5.16
CA LYS A 168 -9.05 5.87 -4.26
C LYS A 168 -8.43 6.57 -3.07
N GLN A 169 -7.22 6.16 -2.65
CA GLN A 169 -6.54 6.71 -1.48
C GLN A 169 -5.03 6.81 -1.71
N CYS A 170 -4.39 7.74 -1.00
CA CYS A 170 -2.94 7.87 -0.99
C CYS A 170 -2.44 8.29 0.39
N LEU A 171 -1.45 7.58 0.92
CA LEU A 171 -0.72 7.90 2.13
C LEU A 171 0.73 8.21 1.80
N ALA A 172 1.33 9.12 2.55
CA ALA A 172 2.74 9.44 2.41
C ALA A 172 3.37 9.69 3.79
N THR A 173 4.56 9.16 4.01
CA THR A 173 5.29 9.39 5.25
C THR A 173 6.80 9.44 5.01
N ARG A 174 7.53 9.93 6.01
CA ARG A 174 8.97 9.89 6.04
C ARG A 174 9.47 8.79 6.95
N VAL A 175 10.53 8.11 6.50
CA VAL A 175 11.22 7.06 7.23
C VAL A 175 12.73 7.29 7.16
N TYR A 176 13.45 6.79 8.16
CA TYR A 176 14.88 7.01 8.26
C TYR A 176 15.56 5.68 8.63
N PRO A 177 15.65 4.72 7.69
CA PRO A 177 16.36 3.47 7.96
C PRO A 177 17.81 3.76 8.38
N SER A 178 18.26 3.09 9.42
CA SER A 178 19.63 3.27 9.94
C SER A 178 20.64 2.45 9.15
N GLY A 179 20.20 1.33 8.58
CA GLY A 179 21.04 0.41 7.84
C GLY A 179 21.08 0.69 6.34
N LYS A 180 22.26 0.79 5.75
CA LYS A 180 22.41 0.87 4.28
C LYS A 180 21.85 -0.36 3.57
N ASN A 181 21.74 -1.50 4.27
CA ASN A 181 21.23 -2.77 3.77
C ASN A 181 19.76 -3.00 4.10
N SER A 182 19.06 -1.99 4.62
CA SER A 182 17.62 -2.03 4.87
C SER A 182 16.87 -1.74 3.56
N THR A 183 16.83 -2.74 2.69
CA THR A 183 16.35 -2.65 1.30
C THR A 183 15.40 -3.80 0.93
N GLY A 184 15.22 -4.77 1.84
CA GLY A 184 14.41 -5.96 1.60
C GLY A 184 12.92 -5.66 1.53
N VAL A 185 12.20 -6.55 0.82
CA VAL A 185 10.73 -6.53 0.71
C VAL A 185 10.18 -7.90 1.04
N SER A 186 9.14 -7.96 1.85
CA SER A 186 8.39 -9.18 2.14
C SER A 186 6.90 -8.93 2.23
N ILE A 187 6.11 -10.00 2.13
CA ILE A 187 4.66 -9.96 2.25
C ILE A 187 4.16 -11.08 3.16
N ARG A 188 3.06 -10.84 3.84
CA ARG A 188 2.39 -11.78 4.73
C ARG A 188 0.89 -11.59 4.69
N ALA A 189 0.14 -12.68 4.72
CA ALA A 189 -1.28 -12.71 4.99
C ALA A 189 -1.52 -13.22 6.41
N GLN A 190 -2.45 -12.62 7.15
CA GLN A 190 -2.79 -13.08 8.50
C GLN A 190 -4.11 -13.84 8.50
N GLY A 191 -4.18 -14.87 9.34
CA GLY A 191 -5.40 -15.64 9.63
C GLY A 191 -5.85 -16.58 8.52
N SER A 192 -5.85 -16.13 7.28
CA SER A 192 -6.18 -16.90 6.08
C SER A 192 -5.17 -16.63 4.98
N ASP A 193 -5.14 -17.51 3.99
CA ASP A 193 -4.29 -17.33 2.82
C ASP A 193 -4.73 -16.12 2.00
N ALA A 194 -3.79 -15.59 1.22
CA ALA A 194 -4.04 -14.60 0.18
C ALA A 194 -3.29 -14.97 -1.10
N LYS A 195 -3.49 -14.22 -2.16
CA LYS A 195 -2.83 -14.46 -3.43
C LYS A 195 -2.35 -13.16 -4.06
N ILE A 196 -1.07 -13.11 -4.42
CA ILE A 196 -0.58 -12.11 -5.37
C ILE A 196 -1.03 -12.56 -6.76
N ILE A 197 -1.91 -11.80 -7.37
CA ILE A 197 -2.32 -12.01 -8.77
C ILE A 197 -1.17 -11.58 -9.66
N THR A 198 -0.73 -10.32 -9.52
CA THR A 198 0.46 -9.76 -10.16
C THR A 198 1.20 -8.83 -9.20
N MET A 199 2.50 -8.82 -9.29
CA MET A 199 3.34 -7.83 -8.61
C MET A 199 4.53 -7.52 -9.50
N ASP A 200 4.62 -6.27 -9.93
CA ASP A 200 5.73 -5.73 -10.70
C ASP A 200 6.50 -4.73 -9.84
N ALA A 201 7.80 -4.76 -9.93
CA ALA A 201 8.67 -3.78 -9.30
C ALA A 201 9.71 -3.26 -10.28
N TRP A 202 10.05 -1.98 -10.14
CA TRP A 202 11.05 -1.29 -10.94
C TRP A 202 11.99 -0.52 -10.02
N GLU A 203 13.26 -0.51 -10.37
CA GLU A 203 14.18 0.51 -9.89
C GLU A 203 13.79 1.84 -10.54
N MET A 204 13.91 2.94 -9.80
CA MET A 204 13.56 4.27 -10.30
C MET A 204 14.83 5.09 -10.48
N GLU A 205 14.98 5.73 -11.66
CA GLU A 205 16.08 6.65 -11.93
C GLU A 205 15.89 7.99 -11.24
N ASP A 206 17.00 8.67 -10.99
CA ASP A 206 17.01 10.06 -10.55
C ASP A 206 16.70 10.98 -11.75
N ILE A 207 15.82 11.96 -11.52
CA ILE A 207 15.45 12.96 -12.56
C ILE A 207 16.58 13.94 -12.85
N TYR A 208 17.59 14.03 -12.01
CA TYR A 208 18.72 14.95 -12.16
C TYR A 208 19.91 14.36 -12.91
N ASP A 209 19.90 13.05 -13.13
CA ASP A 209 20.98 12.34 -13.83
C ASP A 209 20.64 12.06 -15.31
N MET A 210 19.62 12.74 -15.85
CA MET A 210 19.21 12.62 -17.26
C MET A 210 19.91 13.65 -18.13
#